data_8f1df112822f12ea494f428c8e4d3769
#
_entry.id   8f1df112822f12ea494f428c8e4d3769
#
_cell.length_a   1.000
_cell.length_b   1.000
_cell.length_c   1.000
_cell.angle_alpha   90.00
_cell.angle_beta   90.00
_cell.angle_gamma   90.00
#
_symmetry.space_group_name_H-M   'P 1'
#
loop_
_entity.id
_entity.type
_entity.pdbx_description
1 polymer ?
#
loop_
_entity_poly.entity_id
_entity_poly.type
_entity_poly.pdbx_seq_one_letter_code
_entity_poly.pdbx_strand_id
1 'polypeptide(L)'
;MTQQHNAETTRRGLLAAAGLAGLAGTLAACGGGSAGVAGGTASGGASTGGGTGQAGGSVLTSTSEIPLGGGKVFTSARVVVTQPAAGEFKGFSAVCTHMQCIVDQVTDGTIVCPCHGSRYSVTDGHVVTGPAPSPLPAQPLKVQSGQISLA
;
A
#
# COMPACT_ATOMS: atom_id res chain seq x y z
N MET A 1 -39.13 13.87 -30.04
CA MET A 1 -38.78 15.27 -30.07
C MET A 1 -38.33 15.61 -28.66
N THR A 2 -37.12 15.77 -28.30
CA THR A 2 -36.02 16.59 -28.75
C THR A 2 -34.71 15.96 -28.32
N GLN A 3 -33.79 15.81 -29.24
CA GLN A 3 -32.40 15.48 -29.02
C GLN A 3 -31.68 16.71 -28.45
N GLN A 4 -30.79 16.51 -27.51
CA GLN A 4 -29.70 17.47 -27.28
C GLN A 4 -28.37 16.74 -27.16
N HIS A 5 -27.62 16.88 -28.22
CA HIS A 5 -26.19 16.65 -28.30
C HIS A 5 -25.47 17.74 -27.51
N ASN A 6 -24.45 17.40 -26.76
CA ASN A 6 -23.34 18.30 -26.45
C ASN A 6 -22.12 17.45 -26.24
N ALA A 7 -21.30 17.47 -27.20
CA ALA A 7 -20.24 18.38 -27.57
C ALA A 7 -18.92 17.97 -26.90
N GLU A 8 -18.13 17.36 -27.76
CA GLU A 8 -16.70 17.12 -27.60
C GLU A 8 -15.97 18.41 -27.22
N THR A 9 -15.10 18.33 -26.26
CA THR A 9 -14.03 19.33 -26.13
C THR A 9 -12.69 18.63 -26.15
N THR A 10 -12.24 18.41 -27.36
CA THR A 10 -10.85 18.14 -27.71
C THR A 10 -10.00 19.36 -27.35
N ARG A 11 -9.11 19.23 -26.41
CA ARG A 11 -8.00 20.19 -26.26
C ARG A 11 -6.67 19.46 -26.44
N ARG A 12 -6.25 19.46 -27.69
CA ARG A 12 -4.86 19.33 -28.08
C ARG A 12 -4.11 20.56 -27.57
N GLY A 13 -3.17 20.36 -26.72
CA GLY A 13 -2.14 21.33 -26.33
C GLY A 13 -0.77 20.74 -26.56
N LEU A 14 -0.26 20.96 -27.77
CA LEU A 14 1.16 20.83 -28.11
C LEU A 14 1.92 21.99 -27.46
N LEU A 15 2.93 21.71 -26.67
CA LEU A 15 4.07 22.61 -26.50
C LEU A 15 5.35 21.79 -26.43
N ALA A 16 6.09 21.87 -27.52
CA ALA A 16 7.49 21.54 -27.62
C ALA A 16 8.31 22.69 -27.04
N ALA A 17 9.31 22.40 -26.25
CA ALA A 17 10.42 23.30 -26.01
C ALA A 17 11.68 22.48 -25.79
N ALA A 18 12.57 22.56 -26.74
CA ALA A 18 13.95 22.13 -26.72
C ALA A 18 14.80 23.09 -25.86
N GLY A 19 15.74 22.57 -25.15
CA GLY A 19 16.77 23.33 -24.43
C GLY A 19 18.02 22.49 -24.27
N LEU A 20 19.01 22.83 -25.09
CA LEU A 20 20.37 22.27 -25.20
C LEU A 20 21.34 22.85 -24.16
N ALA A 21 22.44 22.10 -23.95
CA ALA A 21 23.77 22.51 -23.51
C ALA A 21 23.95 22.72 -21.98
N GLY A 22 24.99 22.23 -21.36
CA GLY A 22 26.35 22.01 -21.72
C GLY A 22 27.20 21.59 -20.53
N LEU A 23 28.29 20.92 -20.90
CA LEU A 23 29.68 20.98 -20.41
C LEU A 23 29.99 20.62 -18.97
N ALA A 24 30.65 19.45 -18.76
CA ALA A 24 32.10 19.24 -18.80
C ALA A 24 32.88 19.67 -17.54
N GLY A 25 33.66 18.76 -17.08
CA GLY A 25 34.81 18.99 -16.20
C GLY A 25 34.61 18.43 -14.80
N THR A 26 35.50 17.71 -14.20
CA THR A 26 36.92 17.40 -14.44
C THR A 26 37.34 16.23 -13.55
N LEU A 27 38.22 15.46 -14.07
CA LEU A 27 39.03 14.45 -13.40
C LEU A 27 39.88 15.07 -12.27
N ALA A 28 39.94 14.39 -11.14
CA ALA A 28 41.12 14.43 -10.29
C ALA A 28 41.35 13.08 -9.67
N ALA A 29 42.31 12.40 -10.23
CA ALA A 29 43.01 11.29 -9.67
C ALA A 29 44.07 11.78 -8.68
N CYS A 30 44.42 10.99 -7.76
CA CYS A 30 45.71 10.80 -7.03
C CYS A 30 45.34 10.25 -5.67
N GLY A 31 45.83 9.14 -5.21
CA GLY A 31 47.04 8.49 -5.40
C GLY A 31 47.45 7.89 -4.09
N GLY A 32 47.81 6.62 -4.11
CA GLY A 32 48.95 6.05 -3.46
C GLY A 32 48.95 5.82 -1.95
N GLY A 33 49.29 4.62 -1.58
CA GLY A 33 50.11 4.39 -0.41
C GLY A 33 49.64 3.26 0.50
N SER A 34 50.07 2.04 0.19
CA SER A 34 50.88 1.10 0.94
C SER A 34 50.53 0.73 2.40
N ALA A 35 50.25 -0.54 2.52
CA ALA A 35 50.77 -1.53 3.48
C ALA A 35 50.93 -1.13 4.96
N GLY A 36 50.26 -1.91 5.78
CA GLY A 36 50.50 -1.98 7.22
C GLY A 36 49.69 -3.12 7.84
N VAL A 37 50.42 -4.15 8.18
CA VAL A 37 50.01 -5.42 8.78
C VAL A 37 49.48 -5.28 10.19
N ALA A 38 48.68 -6.27 10.54
CA ALA A 38 48.54 -6.96 11.82
C ALA A 38 47.68 -6.38 12.94
N GLY A 39 46.71 -7.15 13.28
CA GLY A 39 46.41 -7.49 14.68
C GLY A 39 45.38 -6.64 15.38
N GLY A 40 44.37 -7.33 15.80
CA GLY A 40 43.65 -6.81 16.96
C GLY A 40 42.13 -6.87 16.89
N THR A 41 41.64 -7.95 17.41
CA THR A 41 40.48 -8.05 18.31
C THR A 41 39.20 -7.32 17.94
N ALA A 42 38.20 -8.14 17.84
CA ALA A 42 36.78 -7.87 17.90
C ALA A 42 36.40 -6.65 18.74
N SER A 43 35.68 -5.77 18.13
CA SER A 43 34.76 -4.92 18.88
C SER A 43 33.51 -4.77 18.07
N GLY A 44 32.46 -5.42 18.55
CA GLY A 44 31.11 -5.35 18.03
C GLY A 44 30.64 -3.91 18.00
N GLY A 45 30.48 -3.38 16.80
CA GLY A 45 29.70 -2.22 16.54
C GLY A 45 28.24 -2.57 16.72
N ALA A 46 27.74 -2.45 17.93
CA ALA A 46 26.31 -2.42 18.19
C ALA A 46 25.74 -1.20 17.46
N SER A 47 25.14 -1.43 16.30
CA SER A 47 24.14 -0.52 15.75
C SER A 47 23.00 -0.46 16.75
N THR A 48 23.08 0.52 17.65
CA THR A 48 21.94 0.97 18.43
C THR A 48 20.98 1.68 17.47
N GLY A 49 20.25 0.89 16.70
CA GLY A 49 18.98 1.31 16.15
C GLY A 49 18.06 1.50 17.35
N GLY A 50 17.95 2.71 17.83
CA GLY A 50 16.97 3.10 18.83
C GLY A 50 15.57 2.86 18.31
N GLY A 51 15.11 1.62 18.41
CA GLY A 51 13.72 1.27 18.36
C GLY A 51 13.09 1.74 19.65
N THR A 52 12.58 2.96 19.67
CA THR A 52 11.60 3.34 20.67
C THR A 52 10.44 2.38 20.51
N GLY A 53 10.35 1.42 21.44
CA GLY A 53 9.25 0.48 21.55
C GLY A 53 7.95 1.26 21.76
N GLN A 54 7.28 1.55 20.65
CA GLN A 54 5.90 1.92 20.70
C GLN A 54 5.11 0.60 20.74
N ALA A 55 4.41 0.40 21.86
CA ALA A 55 3.30 -0.53 21.95
C ALA A 55 2.18 0.00 21.05
N GLY A 56 2.31 -0.22 19.78
CA GLY A 56 1.37 0.13 18.72
C GLY A 56 1.55 -0.89 17.62
N GLY A 57 0.46 -1.47 17.14
CA GLY A 57 0.49 -2.49 16.08
C GLY A 57 1.32 -2.04 14.88
N SER A 58 1.87 -3.01 14.15
CA SER A 58 2.69 -2.74 12.96
C SER A 58 1.96 -1.81 12.00
N VAL A 59 2.62 -0.73 11.60
CA VAL A 59 2.12 0.17 10.55
C VAL A 59 1.95 -0.63 9.26
N LEU A 60 0.75 -0.63 8.72
CA LEU A 60 0.41 -1.31 7.47
C LEU A 60 0.71 -0.41 6.26
N THR A 61 0.26 0.84 6.33
CA THR A 61 0.33 1.75 5.18
C THR A 61 -0.05 3.19 5.58
N SER A 62 0.07 4.13 4.63
CA SER A 62 -0.52 5.46 4.77
C SER A 62 -1.99 5.48 4.32
N THR A 63 -2.75 6.43 4.86
CA THR A 63 -4.17 6.61 4.47
C THR A 63 -4.33 6.96 3.00
N SER A 64 -3.36 7.65 2.41
CA SER A 64 -3.35 8.05 0.99
C SER A 64 -3.21 6.87 0.02
N GLU A 65 -2.76 5.71 0.50
CA GLU A 65 -2.62 4.51 -0.33
C GLU A 65 -3.89 3.66 -0.41
N ILE A 66 -4.92 4.00 0.34
CA ILE A 66 -6.19 3.28 0.31
C ILE A 66 -7.18 4.05 -0.56
N PRO A 67 -7.55 3.53 -1.73
CA PRO A 67 -8.45 4.22 -2.64
C PRO A 67 -9.86 4.33 -2.06
N LEU A 68 -10.54 5.46 -2.35
CA LEU A 68 -11.94 5.67 -1.99
C LEU A 68 -12.84 4.66 -2.71
N GLY A 69 -13.78 4.05 -1.99
CA GLY A 69 -14.66 2.99 -2.49
C GLY A 69 -13.95 1.66 -2.74
N GLY A 70 -12.64 1.57 -2.42
CA GLY A 70 -11.79 0.41 -2.65
C GLY A 70 -11.06 -0.04 -1.39
N GLY A 71 -9.86 -0.59 -1.58
CA GLY A 71 -9.02 -1.08 -0.48
C GLY A 71 -7.72 -1.70 -0.95
N LYS A 72 -6.95 -2.18 0.02
CA LYS A 72 -5.66 -2.84 -0.20
C LYS A 72 -5.53 -4.08 0.67
N VAL A 73 -5.01 -5.16 0.09
CA VAL A 73 -4.78 -6.42 0.79
C VAL A 73 -3.33 -6.48 1.27
N PHE A 74 -3.15 -6.76 2.55
CA PHE A 74 -1.86 -6.96 3.21
C PHE A 74 -1.71 -8.45 3.56
N THR A 75 -1.21 -9.22 2.61
CA THR A 75 -1.15 -10.68 2.71
C THR A 75 -0.32 -11.16 3.89
N SER A 76 0.83 -10.53 4.16
CA SER A 76 1.71 -10.87 5.29
C SER A 76 1.04 -10.64 6.64
N ALA A 77 0.22 -9.59 6.75
CA ALA A 77 -0.55 -9.28 7.95
C ALA A 77 -1.90 -10.01 7.98
N ARG A 78 -2.31 -10.64 6.85
CA ARG A 78 -3.61 -11.29 6.66
C ARG A 78 -4.79 -10.33 6.90
N VAL A 79 -4.65 -9.09 6.47
CA VAL A 79 -5.62 -8.01 6.66
C VAL A 79 -5.95 -7.35 5.33
N VAL A 80 -7.20 -6.96 5.17
CA VAL A 80 -7.66 -6.03 4.14
C VAL A 80 -8.01 -4.71 4.81
N VAL A 81 -7.53 -3.61 4.28
CA VAL A 81 -7.97 -2.27 4.66
C VAL A 81 -8.79 -1.68 3.53
N THR A 82 -9.97 -1.18 3.85
CA THR A 82 -10.88 -0.54 2.89
C THR A 82 -11.17 0.90 3.27
N GLN A 83 -11.61 1.70 2.30
CA GLN A 83 -12.07 3.07 2.50
C GLN A 83 -13.45 3.25 1.86
N PRO A 84 -14.54 2.81 2.51
CA PRO A 84 -15.89 2.89 1.93
C PRO A 84 -16.35 4.33 1.72
N ALA A 85 -15.96 5.25 2.58
CA ALA A 85 -16.21 6.68 2.47
C ALA A 85 -14.93 7.46 2.76
N ALA A 86 -14.86 8.71 2.30
CA ALA A 86 -13.67 9.54 2.47
C ALA A 86 -13.29 9.69 3.95
N GLY A 87 -12.07 9.27 4.29
CA GLY A 87 -11.54 9.30 5.65
C GLY A 87 -12.07 8.19 6.58
N GLU A 88 -12.94 7.31 6.10
CA GLU A 88 -13.44 6.16 6.85
C GLU A 88 -12.67 4.91 6.46
N PHE A 89 -11.91 4.34 7.39
CA PHE A 89 -11.12 3.12 7.15
C PHE A 89 -11.69 1.95 7.93
N LYS A 90 -11.83 0.82 7.27
CA LYS A 90 -12.26 -0.45 7.85
C LYS A 90 -11.18 -1.51 7.67
N GLY A 91 -10.99 -2.35 8.68
CA GLY A 91 -10.11 -3.51 8.62
C GLY A 91 -10.92 -4.80 8.65
N PHE A 92 -10.54 -5.75 7.84
CA PHE A 92 -11.11 -7.09 7.82
C PHE A 92 -10.01 -8.13 7.72
N SER A 93 -10.29 -9.35 8.19
CA SER A 93 -9.43 -10.48 7.92
C SER A 93 -9.33 -10.71 6.40
N ALA A 94 -8.12 -10.93 5.89
CA ALA A 94 -7.93 -11.35 4.50
C ALA A 94 -8.22 -12.84 4.28
N VAL A 95 -8.67 -13.57 5.30
CA VAL A 95 -8.94 -15.01 5.23
C VAL A 95 -10.40 -15.23 4.89
N CYS A 96 -10.65 -15.75 3.69
CA CYS A 96 -11.98 -16.10 3.21
C CYS A 96 -12.63 -17.15 4.11
N THR A 97 -13.88 -16.90 4.49
CA THR A 97 -14.63 -17.77 5.43
C THR A 97 -15.14 -19.06 4.78
N HIS A 98 -14.99 -19.22 3.44
CA HIS A 98 -15.36 -20.46 2.75
C HIS A 98 -14.34 -21.58 3.04
N MET A 99 -13.09 -21.40 2.56
CA MET A 99 -12.03 -22.41 2.67
C MET A 99 -10.67 -21.79 3.02
N GLN A 100 -10.67 -20.69 3.74
CA GLN A 100 -9.48 -20.02 4.28
C GLN A 100 -8.45 -19.55 3.24
N CYS A 101 -8.84 -19.43 1.96
CA CYS A 101 -8.01 -18.76 0.97
C CYS A 101 -7.79 -17.30 1.36
N ILE A 102 -6.67 -16.74 0.94
CA ILE A 102 -6.44 -15.31 1.09
C ILE A 102 -7.15 -14.58 -0.03
N VAL A 103 -7.94 -13.55 0.32
CA VAL A 103 -8.51 -12.62 -0.67
C VAL A 103 -7.37 -11.83 -1.31
N ASP A 104 -7.51 -11.43 -2.57
CA ASP A 104 -6.41 -10.82 -3.32
C ASP A 104 -6.71 -9.45 -3.90
N GLN A 105 -7.99 -9.10 -4.05
CA GLN A 105 -8.39 -7.87 -4.70
C GLN A 105 -9.50 -7.16 -3.95
N VAL A 106 -9.53 -5.82 -4.12
CA VAL A 106 -10.67 -4.99 -3.75
C VAL A 106 -11.07 -4.20 -4.99
N THR A 107 -12.23 -4.50 -5.53
CA THR A 107 -12.75 -3.91 -6.76
C THR A 107 -14.27 -3.76 -6.70
N ASP A 108 -14.80 -2.73 -7.35
CA ASP A 108 -16.25 -2.49 -7.46
C ASP A 108 -16.96 -2.53 -6.09
N GLY A 109 -16.37 -1.92 -5.07
CA GLY A 109 -16.92 -1.90 -3.71
C GLY A 109 -16.93 -3.28 -3.01
N THR A 110 -16.21 -4.27 -3.54
CA THR A 110 -16.13 -5.62 -2.96
C THR A 110 -14.71 -6.12 -2.80
N ILE A 111 -14.50 -6.91 -1.73
CA ILE A 111 -13.29 -7.71 -1.48
C ILE A 111 -13.50 -9.07 -2.13
N VAL A 112 -12.58 -9.51 -2.98
CA VAL A 112 -12.73 -10.70 -3.81
C VAL A 112 -11.82 -11.83 -3.35
N CYS A 113 -12.39 -13.03 -3.21
CA CYS A 113 -11.63 -14.25 -3.00
C CYS A 113 -11.42 -14.99 -4.33
N PRO A 114 -10.17 -15.21 -4.77
CA PRO A 114 -9.89 -15.79 -6.08
C PRO A 114 -10.21 -17.28 -6.19
N CYS A 115 -10.27 -17.99 -5.05
CA CYS A 115 -10.42 -19.44 -5.06
C CYS A 115 -11.78 -19.90 -5.60
N HIS A 116 -12.88 -19.32 -5.09
CA HIS A 116 -14.23 -19.74 -5.42
C HIS A 116 -15.16 -18.55 -5.66
N GLY A 117 -14.60 -17.36 -5.87
CA GLY A 117 -15.35 -16.17 -6.27
C GLY A 117 -16.24 -15.55 -5.18
N SER A 118 -16.03 -15.88 -3.90
CA SER A 118 -16.74 -15.16 -2.82
C SER A 118 -16.38 -13.68 -2.85
N ARG A 119 -17.38 -12.83 -2.70
CA ARG A 119 -17.26 -11.37 -2.64
C ARG A 119 -17.84 -10.85 -1.35
N TYR A 120 -17.16 -9.89 -0.74
CA TYR A 120 -17.54 -9.28 0.52
C TYR A 120 -17.61 -7.77 0.37
N SER A 121 -18.51 -7.14 1.08
CA SER A 121 -18.69 -5.69 1.09
C SER A 121 -17.47 -4.97 1.71
N VAL A 122 -17.03 -3.88 1.09
CA VAL A 122 -15.97 -3.03 1.65
C VAL A 122 -16.43 -2.24 2.89
N THR A 123 -17.75 -2.14 3.12
CA THR A 123 -18.33 -1.34 4.20
C THR A 123 -18.38 -2.10 5.53
N ASP A 124 -18.74 -3.37 5.48
CA ASP A 124 -19.05 -4.16 6.68
C ASP A 124 -18.55 -5.61 6.63
N GLY A 125 -17.90 -6.00 5.53
CA GLY A 125 -17.36 -7.36 5.36
C GLY A 125 -18.43 -8.44 5.11
N HIS A 126 -19.72 -8.09 4.97
CA HIS A 126 -20.76 -9.07 4.70
C HIS A 126 -20.57 -9.74 3.34
N VAL A 127 -21.06 -10.99 3.23
CA VAL A 127 -21.05 -11.73 1.96
C VAL A 127 -22.04 -11.10 0.99
N VAL A 128 -21.53 -10.64 -0.15
CA VAL A 128 -22.35 -10.11 -1.25
C VAL A 128 -22.75 -11.23 -2.20
N THR A 129 -21.78 -12.09 -2.55
CA THR A 129 -22.02 -13.27 -3.39
C THR A 129 -20.99 -14.35 -3.09
N GLY A 130 -21.29 -15.57 -3.53
CA GLY A 130 -20.37 -16.71 -3.48
C GLY A 130 -20.66 -17.68 -2.34
N PRO A 131 -19.83 -18.74 -2.22
CA PRO A 131 -20.08 -19.85 -1.29
C PRO A 131 -19.67 -19.57 0.16
N ALA A 132 -19.11 -18.39 0.48
CA ALA A 132 -18.72 -18.06 1.84
C ALA A 132 -19.94 -18.05 2.78
N PRO A 133 -19.88 -18.73 3.94
CA PRO A 133 -21.03 -18.87 4.84
C PRO A 133 -21.22 -17.69 5.80
N SER A 134 -20.20 -16.84 5.96
CA SER A 134 -20.21 -15.76 6.96
C SER A 134 -19.37 -14.56 6.54
N PRO A 135 -19.59 -13.37 7.12
CA PRO A 135 -18.78 -12.19 6.88
C PRO A 135 -17.30 -12.39 7.16
N LEU A 136 -16.45 -11.57 6.58
CA LEU A 136 -15.06 -11.46 7.01
C LEU A 136 -15.00 -10.88 8.41
N PRO A 137 -14.24 -11.47 9.34
CA PRO A 137 -14.05 -10.93 10.67
C PRO A 137 -13.45 -9.53 10.62
N ALA A 138 -14.00 -8.60 11.39
CA ALA A 138 -13.44 -7.26 11.53
C ALA A 138 -12.07 -7.31 12.20
N GLN A 139 -11.16 -6.46 11.73
CA GLN A 139 -9.84 -6.24 12.31
C GLN A 139 -9.74 -4.79 12.79
N PRO A 140 -9.57 -4.56 14.09
CA PRO A 140 -9.45 -3.22 14.62
C PRO A 140 -8.25 -2.49 14.02
N LEU A 141 -8.47 -1.26 13.55
CA LEU A 141 -7.44 -0.38 13.02
C LEU A 141 -7.23 0.84 13.90
N LYS A 142 -6.01 1.30 13.96
CA LYS A 142 -5.64 2.59 14.52
C LYS A 142 -5.18 3.49 13.38
N VAL A 143 -5.83 4.64 13.23
CA VAL A 143 -5.45 5.67 12.26
C VAL A 143 -4.89 6.85 13.03
N GLN A 144 -3.62 7.16 12.82
CA GLN A 144 -2.93 8.25 13.50
C GLN A 144 -1.91 8.91 12.58
N SER A 145 -1.93 10.23 12.51
CA SER A 145 -0.97 11.01 11.70
C SER A 145 -0.89 10.55 10.24
N GLY A 146 -2.03 10.19 9.64
CA GLY A 146 -2.09 9.73 8.26
C GLY A 146 -1.57 8.31 8.03
N GLN A 147 -1.31 7.55 9.09
CA GLN A 147 -0.89 6.14 9.02
C GLN A 147 -1.96 5.21 9.59
N ILE A 148 -2.03 4.03 9.03
CA ILE A 148 -2.93 2.95 9.42
C ILE A 148 -2.10 1.81 10.01
N SER A 149 -2.45 1.37 11.21
CA SER A 149 -1.86 0.21 11.88
C SER A 149 -2.95 -0.69 12.43
N LEU A 150 -2.59 -1.93 12.78
CA LEU A 150 -3.44 -2.77 13.61
C LEU A 150 -3.51 -2.21 15.03
N ALA A 151 -4.68 -2.28 15.66
CA ALA A 151 -4.88 -1.82 17.04
C ALA A 151 -4.40 -2.87 18.06
#